data_e14a24592ff26fa8e6cbbeb405e84093
#
_entry.id   e14a24592ff26fa8e6cbbeb405e84093
#
_cell.length_a   1.000
_cell.length_b   1.000
_cell.length_c   1.000
_cell.angle_alpha   90.00
_cell.angle_beta   90.00
_cell.angle_gamma   90.00
#
_symmetry.space_group_name_H-M   'P 1'
#
loop_
_entity.id
_entity.type
_entity.pdbx_description
1 polymer ?
#
loop_
_entity_poly.entity_id
_entity_poly.type
_entity_poly.pdbx_seq_one_letter_code
_entity_poly.pdbx_strand_id
1 'polypeptide(L)'
;RYSELPRYYRDSATPSRVAMFQVAPMDKHGYFNFGPNASHMAAVCERAEIIIVEVNENMPRCLGGFEEGIHISQVAMIVEGSNPAIDATGAAAPATEVDEAVAKYIVDEIPDGACLQLGIGGMPNAVGSLIAKSDLKDLGVHTEMYVDAFVDIAKAGKITGMNKSIDKGRQVYAFGAGTQKLYDYLDENPQCMSAPVNYTNDIRSISALDNFISINNAVDIDLYGQINAESAGTKQISGAGGQLDFVLGAYLSNGGKSFICMSSTFTAKDGTVNSRIRPTLANGSIV
;
A
#
# COMPACT_ATOMS: atom_id res chain seq x y z
N ARG A 1 4.05 -0.89 13.74
CA ARG A 1 4.10 -0.36 12.37
C ARG A 1 4.38 -1.50 11.39
N TYR A 2 3.87 -1.39 10.19
CA TYR A 2 4.03 -2.43 9.18
C TYR A 2 5.50 -2.56 8.71
N SER A 3 6.24 -1.46 8.68
CA SER A 3 7.67 -1.45 8.41
C SER A 3 8.51 -2.36 9.32
N GLU A 4 8.04 -2.58 10.55
CA GLU A 4 8.74 -3.40 11.55
C GLU A 4 8.43 -4.90 11.44
N LEU A 5 7.46 -5.29 10.61
CA LEU A 5 6.99 -6.67 10.55
C LEU A 5 8.08 -7.66 10.10
N PRO A 6 8.90 -7.38 9.07
CA PRO A 6 10.02 -8.26 8.71
C PRO A 6 11.00 -8.46 9.87
N ARG A 7 11.36 -7.38 10.58
CA ARG A 7 12.25 -7.46 11.75
C ARG A 7 11.60 -8.26 12.89
N TYR A 8 10.30 -8.05 13.12
CA TYR A 8 9.57 -8.82 14.14
C TYR A 8 9.61 -10.32 13.85
N TYR A 9 9.40 -10.74 12.59
CA TYR A 9 9.52 -12.15 12.22
C TYR A 9 10.94 -12.68 12.39
N ARG A 10 11.96 -11.91 12.00
CA ARG A 10 13.37 -12.32 12.08
C ARG A 10 13.86 -12.46 13.52
N ASP A 11 13.51 -11.51 14.39
CA ASP A 11 14.18 -11.33 15.68
C ASP A 11 13.33 -11.71 16.89
N SER A 12 12.01 -11.54 16.83
CA SER A 12 11.16 -11.55 18.02
C SER A 12 10.04 -12.60 17.98
N ALA A 13 9.49 -12.91 16.82
CA ALA A 13 8.42 -13.89 16.73
C ALA A 13 8.95 -15.31 16.96
N THR A 14 8.12 -16.16 17.58
CA THR A 14 8.38 -17.60 17.57
C THR A 14 8.42 -18.08 16.13
N PRO A 15 9.48 -18.79 15.69
CA PRO A 15 9.56 -19.29 14.33
C PRO A 15 8.33 -20.11 13.94
N SER A 16 7.78 -19.80 12.78
CA SER A 16 6.69 -20.60 12.22
C SER A 16 7.27 -21.94 11.76
N ARG A 17 6.71 -23.03 12.26
CA ARG A 17 7.17 -24.36 11.79
C ARG A 17 6.84 -24.57 10.34
N VAL A 18 5.69 -24.08 9.88
CA VAL A 18 5.22 -24.26 8.51
C VAL A 18 4.78 -22.92 7.95
N ALA A 19 5.32 -22.53 6.79
CA ALA A 19 4.81 -21.45 5.97
C ALA A 19 4.13 -22.04 4.73
N MET A 20 2.88 -21.61 4.47
CA MET A 20 2.10 -22.05 3.32
C MET A 20 1.53 -20.81 2.61
N PHE A 21 1.81 -20.68 1.30
CA PHE A 21 1.34 -19.55 0.53
C PHE A 21 1.30 -19.85 -0.97
N GLN A 22 0.52 -19.07 -1.72
CA GLN A 22 0.47 -19.15 -3.17
C GLN A 22 1.63 -18.37 -3.80
N VAL A 23 2.07 -18.86 -4.96
CA VAL A 23 3.16 -18.29 -5.76
C VAL A 23 2.82 -18.34 -7.24
N ALA A 24 3.43 -17.46 -8.03
CA ALA A 24 3.43 -17.58 -9.48
C ALA A 24 4.19 -18.84 -9.93
N PRO A 25 3.96 -19.36 -11.13
CA PRO A 25 4.70 -20.49 -11.70
C PRO A 25 6.22 -20.28 -11.61
N MET A 26 6.94 -21.37 -11.40
CA MET A 26 8.39 -21.36 -11.31
C MET A 26 9.03 -20.88 -12.62
N ASP A 27 10.00 -19.99 -12.51
CA ASP A 27 10.76 -19.55 -13.68
C ASP A 27 11.83 -20.56 -14.10
N LYS A 28 12.47 -20.30 -15.24
CA LYS A 28 13.53 -21.17 -15.81
C LYS A 28 14.79 -21.26 -14.94
N HIS A 29 14.92 -20.43 -13.92
CA HIS A 29 16.04 -20.41 -12.98
C HIS A 29 15.69 -21.05 -11.62
N GLY A 30 14.48 -21.58 -11.47
CA GLY A 30 14.02 -22.27 -10.27
C GLY A 30 13.44 -21.35 -9.20
N TYR A 31 13.02 -20.13 -9.53
CA TYR A 31 12.41 -19.19 -8.59
C TYR A 31 10.90 -19.16 -8.73
N PHE A 32 10.22 -19.20 -7.60
CA PHE A 32 8.81 -18.89 -7.44
C PHE A 32 8.67 -17.42 -7.00
N ASN A 33 7.84 -16.65 -7.69
CA ASN A 33 7.57 -15.25 -7.34
C ASN A 33 6.41 -15.16 -6.36
N PHE A 34 6.51 -14.27 -5.37
CA PHE A 34 5.47 -14.05 -4.35
C PHE A 34 4.21 -13.36 -4.90
N GLY A 35 4.20 -13.03 -6.20
CA GLY A 35 3.11 -12.29 -6.80
C GLY A 35 3.03 -10.85 -6.29
N PRO A 36 1.82 -10.30 -6.12
CA PRO A 36 1.65 -8.90 -5.76
C PRO A 36 2.01 -8.56 -4.31
N ASN A 37 2.53 -9.49 -3.51
CA ASN A 37 2.78 -9.28 -2.09
C ASN A 37 4.18 -9.79 -1.67
N ALA A 38 5.23 -9.03 -1.93
CA ALA A 38 6.57 -9.29 -1.39
C ALA A 38 6.64 -8.96 0.11
N SER A 39 6.21 -7.78 0.47
CA SER A 39 5.98 -7.27 1.83
C SER A 39 6.93 -7.84 2.92
N HIS A 40 6.53 -8.88 3.62
CA HIS A 40 7.31 -9.54 4.68
C HIS A 40 7.59 -11.02 4.38
N MET A 41 7.30 -11.47 3.16
CA MET A 41 7.36 -12.89 2.79
C MET A 41 8.76 -13.49 2.94
N ALA A 42 9.80 -12.78 2.53
CA ALA A 42 11.18 -13.27 2.69
C ALA A 42 11.52 -13.52 4.16
N ALA A 43 11.13 -12.62 5.06
CA ALA A 43 11.37 -12.78 6.50
C ALA A 43 10.62 -13.99 7.09
N VAL A 44 9.42 -14.28 6.62
CA VAL A 44 8.67 -15.49 6.98
C VAL A 44 9.40 -16.74 6.49
N CYS A 45 9.85 -16.75 5.24
CA CYS A 45 10.57 -17.88 4.64
C CYS A 45 11.89 -18.16 5.35
N GLU A 46 12.65 -17.13 5.75
CA GLU A 46 13.92 -17.27 6.49
C GLU A 46 13.74 -17.97 7.85
N ARG A 47 12.57 -17.87 8.45
CA ARG A 47 12.27 -18.40 9.79
C ARG A 47 11.45 -19.69 9.79
N ALA A 48 10.88 -20.08 8.65
CA ALA A 48 10.09 -21.29 8.55
C ALA A 48 10.99 -22.56 8.48
N GLU A 49 10.60 -23.62 9.21
CA GLU A 49 11.26 -24.92 9.12
C GLU A 49 10.83 -25.68 7.86
N ILE A 50 9.58 -25.51 7.47
CA ILE A 50 8.97 -26.18 6.32
C ILE A 50 8.24 -25.13 5.49
N ILE A 51 8.58 -25.04 4.21
CA ILE A 51 7.92 -24.14 3.27
C ILE A 51 7.14 -24.98 2.25
N ILE A 52 5.84 -24.69 2.14
CA ILE A 52 4.94 -25.33 1.18
C ILE A 52 4.39 -24.22 0.28
N VAL A 53 4.57 -24.36 -1.03
CA VAL A 53 4.02 -23.41 -1.99
C VAL A 53 2.90 -24.05 -2.79
N GLU A 54 1.81 -23.32 -2.99
CA GLU A 54 0.76 -23.65 -3.94
C GLU A 54 0.98 -22.81 -5.20
N VAL A 55 1.22 -23.45 -6.32
CA VAL A 55 1.38 -22.77 -7.61
C VAL A 55 0.01 -22.36 -8.15
N ASN A 56 -0.12 -21.07 -8.49
CA ASN A 56 -1.32 -20.51 -9.09
C ASN A 56 -0.95 -19.83 -10.41
N GLU A 57 -1.43 -20.35 -11.53
CA GLU A 57 -1.17 -19.81 -12.87
C GLU A 57 -1.76 -18.41 -13.09
N ASN A 58 -2.74 -18.01 -12.28
CA ASN A 58 -3.32 -16.66 -12.31
C ASN A 58 -2.54 -15.65 -11.44
N MET A 59 -1.50 -16.10 -10.72
CA MET A 59 -0.67 -15.23 -9.90
C MET A 59 0.27 -14.41 -10.80
N PRO A 60 0.19 -13.05 -10.80
CA PRO A 60 1.07 -12.24 -11.61
C PRO A 60 2.52 -12.40 -11.13
N ARG A 61 3.47 -12.35 -12.05
CA ARG A 61 4.89 -12.29 -11.75
C ARG A 61 5.29 -10.82 -11.52
N CYS A 62 5.39 -10.42 -10.27
CA CYS A 62 5.70 -9.04 -9.89
C CYS A 62 7.21 -8.85 -9.73
N LEU A 63 7.79 -8.02 -10.58
CA LEU A 63 9.23 -7.76 -10.61
C LEU A 63 9.65 -6.80 -9.50
N GLY A 64 10.84 -6.99 -8.94
CA GLY A 64 11.37 -6.11 -7.88
C GLY A 64 12.90 -6.07 -7.87
N GLY A 65 13.52 -7.22 -8.01
CA GLY A 65 14.97 -7.38 -8.06
C GLY A 65 15.59 -7.82 -6.74
N PHE A 66 14.83 -7.83 -5.64
CA PHE A 66 15.26 -8.41 -4.37
C PHE A 66 14.05 -8.80 -3.50
N GLU A 67 14.15 -9.91 -2.79
CA GLU A 67 13.12 -10.44 -1.88
C GLU A 67 11.72 -10.62 -2.53
N GLU A 68 11.64 -10.78 -3.84
CA GLU A 68 10.37 -10.91 -4.60
C GLU A 68 9.95 -12.36 -4.81
N GLY A 69 10.78 -13.31 -4.37
CA GLY A 69 10.54 -14.74 -4.61
C GLY A 69 11.43 -15.63 -3.79
N ILE A 70 11.25 -16.95 -3.98
CA ILE A 70 11.98 -18.01 -3.29
C ILE A 70 12.47 -19.06 -4.26
N HIS A 71 13.71 -19.55 -4.08
CA HIS A 71 14.27 -20.61 -4.90
C HIS A 71 13.74 -21.98 -4.47
N ILE A 72 13.52 -22.87 -5.43
CA ILE A 72 12.99 -24.24 -5.21
C ILE A 72 13.78 -25.05 -4.17
N SER A 73 15.07 -24.79 -4.02
CA SER A 73 15.90 -25.49 -3.00
C SER A 73 15.49 -25.20 -1.56
N GLN A 74 14.68 -24.16 -1.31
CA GLN A 74 14.17 -23.79 0.00
C GLN A 74 12.75 -24.33 0.24
N VAL A 75 12.12 -24.89 -0.78
CA VAL A 75 10.72 -25.35 -0.76
C VAL A 75 10.68 -26.85 -0.46
N ALA A 76 9.97 -27.23 0.60
CA ALA A 76 9.81 -28.63 0.98
C ALA A 76 8.74 -29.35 0.16
N MET A 77 7.66 -28.66 -0.22
CA MET A 77 6.56 -29.22 -0.99
C MET A 77 6.00 -28.18 -1.96
N ILE A 78 5.66 -28.66 -3.15
CA ILE A 78 4.96 -27.91 -4.19
C ILE A 78 3.59 -28.55 -4.39
N VAL A 79 2.56 -27.75 -4.36
CA VAL A 79 1.17 -28.16 -4.58
C VAL A 79 0.66 -27.49 -5.84
N GLU A 80 0.09 -28.25 -6.75
CA GLU A 80 -0.67 -27.73 -7.87
C GLU A 80 -2.12 -27.51 -7.39
N GLY A 81 -2.53 -26.24 -7.32
CA GLY A 81 -3.86 -25.85 -6.85
C GLY A 81 -4.90 -25.80 -7.96
N SER A 82 -6.07 -25.29 -7.63
CA SER A 82 -7.19 -25.11 -8.58
C SER A 82 -7.04 -23.86 -9.45
N ASN A 83 -5.95 -23.12 -9.34
CA ASN A 83 -5.70 -21.85 -10.04
C ASN A 83 -6.85 -20.84 -9.86
N PRO A 84 -7.23 -20.48 -8.62
CA PRO A 84 -8.28 -19.49 -8.41
C PRO A 84 -7.84 -18.12 -8.95
N ALA A 85 -8.81 -17.33 -9.40
CA ALA A 85 -8.55 -15.92 -9.68
C ALA A 85 -8.04 -15.22 -8.41
N ILE A 86 -7.18 -14.22 -8.58
CA ILE A 86 -6.74 -13.40 -7.44
C ILE A 86 -7.92 -12.55 -6.95
N ASP A 87 -8.17 -12.57 -5.67
CA ASP A 87 -9.27 -11.84 -5.06
C ASP A 87 -9.16 -10.32 -5.27
N ALA A 88 -10.28 -9.70 -5.65
CA ALA A 88 -10.38 -8.24 -5.80
C ALA A 88 -10.59 -7.53 -4.44
N THR A 89 -9.90 -7.98 -3.40
CA THR A 89 -10.07 -7.45 -2.02
C THR A 89 -9.71 -5.97 -1.88
N GLY A 90 -8.93 -5.41 -2.79
CA GLY A 90 -8.57 -4.00 -2.83
C GLY A 90 -9.48 -3.13 -3.70
N ALA A 91 -10.54 -3.70 -4.28
CA ALA A 91 -11.47 -2.92 -5.09
C ALA A 91 -12.12 -1.82 -4.23
N ALA A 92 -11.90 -0.57 -4.60
CA ALA A 92 -12.43 0.57 -3.86
C ALA A 92 -13.95 0.72 -4.11
N ALA A 93 -14.68 1.11 -3.05
CA ALA A 93 -16.05 1.58 -3.23
C ALA A 93 -16.07 2.81 -4.16
N PRO A 94 -17.18 3.04 -4.90
CA PRO A 94 -17.33 4.26 -5.69
C PRO A 94 -17.15 5.51 -4.83
N ALA A 95 -16.50 6.54 -5.39
CA ALA A 95 -16.32 7.81 -4.71
C ALA A 95 -17.68 8.50 -4.52
N THR A 96 -17.86 9.11 -3.35
CA THR A 96 -19.02 9.96 -3.06
C THR A 96 -18.76 11.40 -3.52
N GLU A 97 -19.80 12.23 -3.60
CA GLU A 97 -19.65 13.66 -3.90
C GLU A 97 -18.71 14.38 -2.90
N VAL A 98 -18.71 13.93 -1.63
CA VAL A 98 -17.80 14.45 -0.60
C VAL A 98 -16.36 14.05 -0.92
N ASP A 99 -16.12 12.79 -1.32
CA ASP A 99 -14.79 12.32 -1.70
C ASP A 99 -14.25 13.11 -2.90
N GLU A 100 -15.09 13.38 -3.90
CA GLU A 100 -14.72 14.18 -5.06
C GLU A 100 -14.40 15.64 -4.71
N ALA A 101 -15.16 16.24 -3.78
CA ALA A 101 -14.90 17.59 -3.31
C ALA A 101 -13.57 17.68 -2.55
N VAL A 102 -13.31 16.74 -1.66
CA VAL A 102 -12.03 16.65 -0.91
C VAL A 102 -10.87 16.43 -1.87
N ALA A 103 -11.04 15.52 -2.83
CA ALA A 103 -10.00 15.18 -3.81
C ALA A 103 -9.52 16.41 -4.61
N LYS A 104 -10.42 17.37 -4.93
CA LYS A 104 -10.03 18.62 -5.62
C LYS A 104 -9.03 19.43 -4.80
N TYR A 105 -9.29 19.63 -3.51
CA TYR A 105 -8.37 20.38 -2.64
C TYR A 105 -7.00 19.72 -2.54
N ILE A 106 -6.96 18.37 -2.55
CA ILE A 106 -5.70 17.62 -2.49
C ILE A 106 -4.92 17.76 -3.79
N VAL A 107 -5.58 17.59 -4.94
CA VAL A 107 -4.93 17.62 -6.26
C VAL A 107 -4.32 18.99 -6.53
N ASP A 108 -4.97 20.09 -6.11
CA ASP A 108 -4.45 21.45 -6.23
C ASP A 108 -3.13 21.68 -5.45
N GLU A 109 -2.84 20.82 -4.46
CA GLU A 109 -1.62 20.88 -3.65
C GLU A 109 -0.48 19.99 -4.14
N ILE A 110 -0.70 19.20 -5.20
CA ILE A 110 0.28 18.28 -5.76
C ILE A 110 1.08 18.98 -6.87
N PRO A 111 2.40 19.16 -6.72
CA PRO A 111 3.22 19.72 -7.80
C PRO A 111 3.55 18.65 -8.85
N ASP A 112 3.92 19.11 -10.05
CA ASP A 112 4.56 18.25 -11.05
C ASP A 112 5.80 17.57 -10.47
N GLY A 113 6.01 16.32 -10.83
CA GLY A 113 7.14 15.53 -10.34
C GLY A 113 7.02 15.00 -8.91
N ALA A 114 5.90 15.24 -8.22
CA ALA A 114 5.66 14.71 -6.88
C ALA A 114 5.70 13.18 -6.85
N CYS A 115 6.18 12.61 -5.75
CA CYS A 115 6.13 11.18 -5.49
C CYS A 115 4.94 10.85 -4.57
N LEU A 116 4.09 9.93 -4.98
CA LEU A 116 2.78 9.69 -4.38
C LEU A 116 2.72 8.40 -3.57
N GLN A 117 2.04 8.47 -2.41
CA GLN A 117 1.46 7.34 -1.69
C GLN A 117 -0.05 7.57 -1.54
N LEU A 118 -0.84 6.59 -1.88
CA LEU A 118 -2.31 6.58 -1.71
C LEU A 118 -2.72 5.46 -0.75
N GLY A 119 -3.63 5.78 0.17
CA GLY A 119 -4.34 4.78 0.96
C GLY A 119 -5.43 4.08 0.16
N ILE A 120 -6.31 3.37 0.86
CA ILE A 120 -7.46 2.66 0.29
C ILE A 120 -8.78 3.40 0.57
N GLY A 121 -9.79 3.17 -0.27
CA GLY A 121 -11.15 3.68 -0.09
C GLY A 121 -11.59 4.65 -1.18
N GLY A 122 -12.80 5.20 -1.01
CA GLY A 122 -13.44 6.06 -2.01
C GLY A 122 -12.67 7.35 -2.28
N MET A 123 -12.15 8.00 -1.23
CA MET A 123 -11.45 9.27 -1.37
C MET A 123 -10.08 9.13 -2.08
N PRO A 124 -9.17 8.22 -1.71
CA PRO A 124 -7.94 7.99 -2.49
C PRO A 124 -8.22 7.61 -3.94
N ASN A 125 -9.30 6.89 -4.20
CA ASN A 125 -9.73 6.56 -5.56
C ASN A 125 -10.21 7.79 -6.34
N ALA A 126 -10.95 8.71 -5.69
CA ALA A 126 -11.34 10.00 -6.27
C ALA A 126 -10.12 10.85 -6.60
N VAL A 127 -9.14 10.93 -5.70
CA VAL A 127 -7.86 11.63 -5.94
C VAL A 127 -7.15 11.05 -7.17
N GLY A 128 -6.99 9.73 -7.24
CA GLY A 128 -6.36 9.07 -8.38
C GLY A 128 -7.08 9.34 -9.71
N SER A 129 -8.41 9.30 -9.70
CA SER A 129 -9.23 9.62 -10.88
C SER A 129 -9.07 11.07 -11.35
N LEU A 130 -8.97 12.03 -10.42
CA LEU A 130 -8.73 13.44 -10.74
C LEU A 130 -7.31 13.66 -11.27
N ILE A 131 -6.29 13.05 -10.65
CA ILE A 131 -4.91 13.11 -11.12
C ILE A 131 -4.81 12.60 -12.56
N ALA A 132 -5.43 11.47 -12.87
CA ALA A 132 -5.43 10.90 -14.22
C ALA A 132 -5.99 11.85 -15.28
N LYS A 133 -6.93 12.73 -14.90
CA LYS A 133 -7.58 13.73 -15.78
C LYS A 133 -6.94 15.12 -15.71
N SER A 134 -6.05 15.38 -14.75
CA SER A 134 -5.39 16.68 -14.55
C SER A 134 -4.26 16.94 -15.55
N ASP A 135 -3.66 18.11 -15.50
CA ASP A 135 -2.46 18.47 -16.28
C ASP A 135 -1.14 18.08 -15.57
N LEU A 136 -1.22 17.43 -14.40
CA LEU A 136 -0.05 16.95 -13.66
C LEU A 136 0.77 15.98 -14.49
N LYS A 137 2.10 16.04 -14.33
CA LYS A 137 3.05 15.24 -15.10
C LYS A 137 4.27 14.85 -14.26
N ASP A 138 5.01 13.90 -14.80
CA ASP A 138 6.28 13.41 -14.25
C ASP A 138 6.20 12.89 -12.81
N LEU A 139 5.02 12.40 -12.41
CA LEU A 139 4.78 11.86 -11.08
C LEU A 139 5.59 10.60 -10.83
N GLY A 140 5.93 10.35 -9.57
CA GLY A 140 6.52 9.11 -9.07
C GLY A 140 5.54 8.36 -8.18
N VAL A 141 5.82 7.08 -7.95
CA VAL A 141 5.09 6.24 -6.98
C VAL A 141 6.08 5.57 -6.04
N HIS A 142 5.81 5.70 -4.74
CA HIS A 142 6.45 4.95 -3.68
C HIS A 142 5.41 4.77 -2.56
N THR A 143 4.83 3.59 -2.47
CA THR A 143 3.62 3.36 -1.68
C THR A 143 3.70 2.01 -0.96
N GLU A 144 2.98 1.86 0.16
CA GLU A 144 2.79 0.56 0.77
C GLU A 144 1.93 -0.32 -0.14
N MET A 145 0.74 0.15 -0.45
CA MET A 145 -0.22 -0.57 -1.28
C MET A 145 -0.33 0.06 -2.67
N TYR A 146 -0.14 -0.75 -3.69
CA TYR A 146 -0.42 -0.38 -5.08
C TYR A 146 -1.89 -0.65 -5.37
N VAL A 147 -2.64 0.38 -5.77
CA VAL A 147 -4.09 0.34 -5.99
C VAL A 147 -4.45 0.67 -7.44
N ASP A 148 -5.68 0.32 -7.86
CA ASP A 148 -6.16 0.55 -9.23
C ASP A 148 -6.00 2.01 -9.70
N ALA A 149 -6.10 2.97 -8.80
CA ALA A 149 -5.89 4.39 -9.09
C ALA A 149 -4.51 4.68 -9.72
N PHE A 150 -3.45 4.02 -9.26
CA PHE A 150 -2.12 4.17 -9.87
C PHE A 150 -2.07 3.62 -11.30
N VAL A 151 -2.80 2.54 -11.58
CA VAL A 151 -2.91 2.00 -12.95
C VAL A 151 -3.54 3.03 -13.87
N ASP A 152 -4.60 3.72 -13.42
CA ASP A 152 -5.27 4.76 -14.19
C ASP A 152 -4.36 5.97 -14.45
N ILE A 153 -3.65 6.44 -13.43
CA ILE A 153 -2.68 7.53 -13.53
C ILE A 153 -1.53 7.15 -14.49
N ALA A 154 -1.03 5.92 -14.40
CA ALA A 154 0.05 5.43 -15.27
C ALA A 154 -0.42 5.31 -16.73
N LYS A 155 -1.62 4.74 -16.98
CA LYS A 155 -2.21 4.63 -18.31
C LYS A 155 -2.52 6.00 -18.93
N ALA A 156 -2.79 7.02 -18.11
CA ALA A 156 -2.92 8.41 -18.55
C ALA A 156 -1.55 9.08 -18.87
N GLY A 157 -0.43 8.37 -18.73
CA GLY A 157 0.91 8.87 -19.03
C GLY A 157 1.46 9.87 -18.01
N LYS A 158 0.91 9.91 -16.79
CA LYS A 158 1.29 10.88 -15.75
C LYS A 158 2.47 10.42 -14.89
N ILE A 159 2.79 9.12 -14.88
CA ILE A 159 3.83 8.55 -14.04
C ILE A 159 5.05 8.24 -14.90
N THR A 160 6.14 8.97 -14.67
CA THR A 160 7.45 8.69 -15.26
C THR A 160 8.47 8.23 -14.22
N GLY A 161 8.31 8.64 -12.97
CA GLY A 161 9.25 8.40 -11.88
C GLY A 161 10.62 9.06 -12.10
N MET A 162 10.78 9.93 -13.09
CA MET A 162 12.08 10.49 -13.48
C MET A 162 12.62 11.52 -12.48
N ASN A 163 11.75 12.11 -11.67
CA ASN A 163 12.13 13.06 -10.62
C ASN A 163 12.44 12.39 -9.26
N LYS A 164 12.24 11.06 -9.14
CA LYS A 164 12.61 10.34 -7.93
C LYS A 164 14.13 10.37 -7.74
N SER A 165 14.58 10.62 -6.52
CA SER A 165 16.00 10.59 -6.11
C SER A 165 16.54 9.16 -5.99
N ILE A 166 15.68 8.22 -5.57
CA ILE A 166 15.94 6.77 -5.49
C ILE A 166 14.95 6.03 -6.38
N ASP A 167 15.27 4.84 -6.83
CA ASP A 167 14.43 3.99 -7.70
C ASP A 167 13.86 4.74 -8.91
N LYS A 168 14.71 5.53 -9.56
CA LYS A 168 14.32 6.37 -10.68
C LYS A 168 13.65 5.56 -11.80
N GLY A 169 12.49 6.03 -12.28
CA GLY A 169 11.71 5.34 -13.30
C GLY A 169 10.94 4.11 -12.80
N ARG A 170 10.93 3.84 -11.48
CA ARG A 170 10.23 2.71 -10.89
C ARG A 170 9.06 3.16 -10.01
N GLN A 171 7.98 2.41 -10.07
CA GLN A 171 6.80 2.53 -9.21
C GLN A 171 6.95 1.49 -8.08
N VAL A 172 7.37 1.94 -6.90
CA VAL A 172 7.74 1.07 -5.77
C VAL A 172 6.53 0.80 -4.88
N TYR A 173 6.34 -0.47 -4.47
CA TYR A 173 5.25 -0.87 -3.59
C TYR A 173 5.60 -2.13 -2.78
N ALA A 174 4.99 -2.30 -1.61
CA ALA A 174 5.16 -3.49 -0.78
C ALA A 174 4.19 -4.61 -1.19
N PHE A 175 2.93 -4.24 -1.49
CA PHE A 175 1.93 -5.17 -2.02
C PHE A 175 0.92 -4.45 -2.91
N GLY A 176 0.33 -5.21 -3.82
CA GLY A 176 -0.75 -4.74 -4.70
C GLY A 176 -2.08 -5.37 -4.30
N ALA A 177 -3.14 -4.57 -4.24
CA ALA A 177 -4.50 -5.06 -4.06
C ALA A 177 -5.50 -4.19 -4.84
N GLY A 178 -6.26 -4.81 -5.72
CA GLY A 178 -7.20 -4.13 -6.60
C GLY A 178 -8.01 -5.11 -7.42
N THR A 179 -8.43 -4.68 -8.58
CA THR A 179 -9.14 -5.51 -9.55
C THR A 179 -8.17 -6.27 -10.45
N GLN A 180 -8.66 -7.14 -11.31
CA GLN A 180 -7.85 -7.85 -12.31
C GLN A 180 -7.01 -6.88 -13.17
N LYS A 181 -7.52 -5.67 -13.43
CA LYS A 181 -6.80 -4.61 -14.15
C LYS A 181 -5.45 -4.27 -13.51
N LEU A 182 -5.38 -4.28 -12.17
CA LEU A 182 -4.15 -4.04 -11.42
C LEU A 182 -3.18 -5.22 -11.59
N TYR A 183 -3.66 -6.43 -11.43
CA TYR A 183 -2.82 -7.63 -11.54
C TYR A 183 -2.24 -7.80 -12.94
N ASP A 184 -3.04 -7.56 -13.98
CA ASP A 184 -2.58 -7.53 -15.37
C ASP A 184 -1.53 -6.43 -15.62
N TYR A 185 -1.63 -5.29 -14.92
CA TYR A 185 -0.67 -4.20 -15.05
C TYR A 185 0.66 -4.50 -14.34
N LEU A 186 0.62 -5.21 -13.21
CA LEU A 186 1.83 -5.56 -12.45
C LEU A 186 2.60 -6.73 -13.06
N ASP A 187 1.92 -7.59 -13.83
CA ASP A 187 2.51 -8.81 -14.38
C ASP A 187 3.66 -8.49 -15.33
N GLU A 188 4.84 -9.00 -14.99
CA GLU A 188 6.10 -8.80 -15.73
C GLU A 188 6.41 -7.34 -16.12
N ASN A 189 5.88 -6.36 -15.38
CA ASN A 189 6.05 -4.95 -15.69
C ASN A 189 7.34 -4.39 -15.08
N PRO A 190 8.37 -4.08 -15.90
CA PRO A 190 9.65 -3.58 -15.39
C PRO A 190 9.60 -2.15 -14.82
N GLN A 191 8.50 -1.42 -15.04
CA GLN A 191 8.30 -0.10 -14.41
C GLN A 191 7.82 -0.24 -12.96
N CYS A 192 7.26 -1.38 -12.58
CA CYS A 192 6.81 -1.68 -11.23
C CYS A 192 7.91 -2.39 -10.45
N MET A 193 8.03 -2.06 -9.16
CA MET A 193 9.04 -2.62 -8.28
C MET A 193 8.37 -3.11 -6.99
N SER A 194 8.10 -4.42 -6.94
CA SER A 194 7.69 -5.10 -5.72
C SER A 194 8.89 -5.16 -4.76
N ALA A 195 8.72 -4.70 -3.53
CA ALA A 195 9.81 -4.59 -2.56
C ALA A 195 9.35 -4.95 -1.14
N PRO A 196 10.25 -5.36 -0.24
CA PRO A 196 9.88 -5.66 1.12
C PRO A 196 9.40 -4.40 1.88
N VAL A 197 8.46 -4.59 2.79
CA VAL A 197 7.79 -3.47 3.49
C VAL A 197 8.75 -2.65 4.38
N ASN A 198 9.81 -3.25 4.89
CA ASN A 198 10.86 -2.53 5.62
C ASN A 198 11.73 -1.63 4.72
N TYR A 199 11.58 -1.73 3.39
CA TYR A 199 12.17 -0.80 2.44
C TYR A 199 11.15 0.27 2.02
N THR A 200 9.95 -0.15 1.59
CA THR A 200 8.92 0.79 1.10
C THR A 200 8.45 1.75 2.19
N ASN A 201 8.34 1.27 3.43
CA ASN A 201 7.86 2.04 4.58
C ASN A 201 9.02 2.60 5.44
N ASP A 202 10.27 2.47 4.98
CA ASP A 202 11.40 3.10 5.68
C ASP A 202 11.31 4.61 5.56
N ILE A 203 11.22 5.29 6.70
CA ILE A 203 11.15 6.75 6.77
C ILE A 203 12.32 7.41 6.03
N ARG A 204 13.50 6.79 6.03
CA ARG A 204 14.68 7.29 5.31
C ARG A 204 14.49 7.19 3.79
N SER A 205 13.93 6.08 3.30
CA SER A 205 13.61 5.90 1.88
C SER A 205 12.56 6.90 1.43
N ILE A 206 11.49 7.07 2.22
CA ILE A 206 10.40 8.00 1.91
C ILE A 206 10.91 9.45 1.92
N SER A 207 11.64 9.86 2.97
CA SER A 207 12.15 11.23 3.11
C SER A 207 13.22 11.62 2.10
N ALA A 208 13.88 10.65 1.48
CA ALA A 208 14.83 10.89 0.39
C ALA A 208 14.16 11.29 -0.93
N LEU A 209 12.84 11.14 -1.05
CA LEU A 209 12.04 11.49 -2.23
C LEU A 209 11.49 12.90 -2.05
N ASP A 210 11.95 13.86 -2.85
CA ASP A 210 11.45 15.24 -2.83
C ASP A 210 9.97 15.31 -3.24
N ASN A 211 9.25 16.28 -2.69
CA ASN A 211 7.81 16.49 -2.91
C ASN A 211 6.99 15.21 -2.68
N PHE A 212 7.28 14.51 -1.60
CA PHE A 212 6.54 13.30 -1.26
C PHE A 212 5.16 13.64 -0.73
N ILE A 213 4.12 13.12 -1.37
CA ILE A 213 2.72 13.37 -1.02
C ILE A 213 2.10 12.09 -0.48
N SER A 214 1.80 12.10 0.82
CA SER A 214 1.13 11.00 1.53
C SER A 214 -0.35 11.31 1.73
N ILE A 215 -1.25 10.44 1.27
CA ILE A 215 -2.70 10.64 1.32
C ILE A 215 -3.37 9.44 1.97
N ASN A 216 -3.97 9.65 3.15
CA ASN A 216 -4.56 8.60 3.97
C ASN A 216 -5.91 9.02 4.56
N ASN A 217 -6.70 8.04 4.99
CA ASN A 217 -7.97 8.24 5.67
C ASN A 217 -7.82 8.10 7.19
N ALA A 218 -8.75 8.70 7.93
CA ALA A 218 -8.90 8.51 9.36
C ALA A 218 -10.36 8.20 9.73
N VAL A 219 -10.55 7.66 10.94
CA VAL A 219 -11.87 7.42 11.54
C VAL A 219 -12.38 8.68 12.21
N ASP A 220 -11.60 9.29 13.09
CA ASP A 220 -11.87 10.56 13.73
C ASP A 220 -10.57 11.27 14.15
N ILE A 221 -10.69 12.57 14.44
CA ILE A 221 -9.61 13.46 14.89
C ILE A 221 -10.11 14.30 16.05
N ASP A 222 -9.23 14.71 16.95
CA ASP A 222 -9.58 15.65 18.01
C ASP A 222 -8.93 17.03 17.84
N LEU A 223 -9.34 17.97 18.70
CA LEU A 223 -8.86 19.35 18.67
C LEU A 223 -7.39 19.51 19.10
N TYR A 224 -6.78 18.45 19.63
CA TYR A 224 -5.34 18.39 19.94
C TYR A 224 -4.51 17.84 18.78
N GLY A 225 -5.15 17.45 17.68
CA GLY A 225 -4.48 16.90 16.49
C GLY A 225 -4.15 15.41 16.59
N GLN A 226 -4.74 14.71 17.56
CA GLN A 226 -4.64 13.26 17.62
C GLN A 226 -5.54 12.64 16.54
N ILE A 227 -4.97 11.73 15.75
CA ILE A 227 -5.65 11.10 14.60
C ILE A 227 -5.82 9.62 14.89
N ASN A 228 -7.07 9.17 14.88
CA ASN A 228 -7.41 7.76 15.02
C ASN A 228 -7.79 7.17 13.65
N ALA A 229 -7.05 6.17 13.21
CA ALA A 229 -7.32 5.40 12.00
C ALA A 229 -7.51 3.90 12.28
N GLU A 230 -7.39 3.45 13.55
CA GLU A 230 -7.31 2.04 13.90
C GLU A 230 -8.48 1.51 14.71
N SER A 231 -9.27 2.41 15.34
CA SER A 231 -10.36 2.00 16.22
C SER A 231 -11.65 2.78 16.00
N ALA A 232 -12.78 2.15 16.34
CA ALA A 232 -14.08 2.79 16.49
C ALA A 232 -14.44 2.77 17.98
N GLY A 233 -14.18 3.88 18.68
CA GLY A 233 -14.16 3.90 20.12
C GLY A 233 -13.10 2.95 20.67
N THR A 234 -13.48 2.02 21.55
CA THR A 234 -12.57 1.01 22.11
C THR A 234 -12.43 -0.25 21.25
N LYS A 235 -13.18 -0.37 20.16
CA LYS A 235 -13.10 -1.53 19.26
C LYS A 235 -12.04 -1.29 18.19
N GLN A 236 -10.97 -2.07 18.21
CA GLN A 236 -10.00 -2.08 17.12
C GLN A 236 -10.63 -2.61 15.84
N ILE A 237 -10.45 -1.89 14.72
CA ILE A 237 -10.98 -2.21 13.39
C ILE A 237 -9.89 -2.44 12.36
N SER A 238 -8.66 -2.02 12.64
CA SER A 238 -7.50 -2.17 11.75
C SER A 238 -6.23 -2.33 12.58
N GLY A 239 -5.17 -2.83 11.97
CA GLY A 239 -3.82 -2.68 12.49
C GLY A 239 -3.24 -1.30 12.18
N ALA A 240 -2.05 -1.00 12.73
CA ALA A 240 -1.36 0.27 12.53
C ALA A 240 -1.01 0.55 11.06
N GLY A 241 -0.79 -0.49 10.25
CA GLY A 241 -0.34 -0.31 8.86
C GLY A 241 0.92 0.55 8.75
N GLY A 242 1.04 1.24 7.63
CA GLY A 242 2.16 2.14 7.33
C GLY A 242 1.82 3.63 7.44
N GLN A 243 0.63 4.02 7.88
CA GLN A 243 0.23 5.42 7.90
C GLN A 243 1.26 6.31 8.60
N LEU A 244 1.70 5.94 9.81
CA LEU A 244 2.68 6.70 10.56
C LEU A 244 4.02 6.82 9.83
N ASP A 245 4.47 5.73 9.18
CA ASP A 245 5.74 5.73 8.43
C ASP A 245 5.68 6.74 7.28
N PHE A 246 4.58 6.75 6.51
CA PHE A 246 4.40 7.66 5.38
C PHE A 246 4.15 9.11 5.80
N VAL A 247 3.42 9.34 6.89
CA VAL A 247 3.23 10.69 7.46
C VAL A 247 4.57 11.29 7.89
N LEU A 248 5.38 10.52 8.63
CA LEU A 248 6.70 10.97 9.08
C LEU A 248 7.67 11.16 7.90
N GLY A 249 7.68 10.21 6.95
CA GLY A 249 8.50 10.31 5.76
C GLY A 249 8.16 11.52 4.91
N ALA A 250 6.88 11.80 4.70
CA ALA A 250 6.39 12.98 3.98
C ALA A 250 6.75 14.29 4.71
N TYR A 251 6.62 14.31 6.04
CA TYR A 251 7.02 15.48 6.85
C TYR A 251 8.51 15.81 6.72
N LEU A 252 9.37 14.79 6.64
CA LEU A 252 10.81 14.96 6.51
C LEU A 252 11.28 15.15 5.05
N SER A 253 10.45 14.85 4.07
CA SER A 253 10.72 15.05 2.65
C SER A 253 10.81 16.56 2.34
N ASN A 254 11.78 16.95 1.53
CA ASN A 254 11.88 18.32 1.03
C ASN A 254 10.68 18.64 0.12
N GLY A 255 9.84 19.61 0.51
CA GLY A 255 8.58 19.93 -0.17
C GLY A 255 7.47 18.90 0.03
N GLY A 256 7.67 17.91 0.92
CA GLY A 256 6.70 16.87 1.18
C GLY A 256 5.48 17.37 1.96
N LYS A 257 4.33 16.70 1.76
CA LYS A 257 3.06 16.99 2.43
C LYS A 257 2.36 15.69 2.81
N SER A 258 1.65 15.71 3.94
CA SER A 258 0.78 14.61 4.36
C SER A 258 -0.66 15.09 4.52
N PHE A 259 -1.58 14.40 3.87
CA PHE A 259 -3.01 14.66 3.94
C PHE A 259 -3.70 13.52 4.67
N ILE A 260 -4.42 13.86 5.74
CA ILE A 260 -5.32 12.96 6.43
C ILE A 260 -6.74 13.43 6.15
N CYS A 261 -7.53 12.57 5.53
CA CYS A 261 -8.82 12.89 4.98
C CYS A 261 -9.93 12.06 5.63
N MET A 262 -11.06 12.67 5.86
CA MET A 262 -12.26 12.00 6.36
C MET A 262 -13.50 12.86 6.14
N SER A 263 -14.67 12.24 6.10
CA SER A 263 -15.93 12.98 6.24
C SER A 263 -16.02 13.58 7.64
N SER A 264 -16.45 14.84 7.78
CA SER A 264 -16.56 15.52 9.07
C SER A 264 -17.64 14.92 9.99
N THR A 265 -18.58 14.16 9.41
CA THR A 265 -19.69 13.53 10.13
C THR A 265 -19.95 12.11 9.66
N PHE A 266 -20.69 11.36 10.45
CA PHE A 266 -21.31 10.09 10.06
C PHE A 266 -22.71 9.96 10.67
N THR A 267 -23.57 9.21 10.00
CA THR A 267 -24.92 8.92 10.51
C THR A 267 -24.91 7.54 11.16
N ALA A 268 -25.27 7.48 12.44
CA ALA A 268 -25.41 6.23 13.19
C ALA A 268 -26.67 5.46 12.74
N LYS A 269 -26.77 4.18 13.15
CA LYS A 269 -27.90 3.31 12.76
C LYS A 269 -29.27 3.82 13.22
N ASP A 270 -29.31 4.61 14.27
CA ASP A 270 -30.52 5.26 14.82
C ASP A 270 -30.88 6.58 14.12
N GLY A 271 -30.13 6.96 13.08
CA GLY A 271 -30.31 8.21 12.35
C GLY A 271 -29.60 9.42 12.95
N THR A 272 -28.92 9.28 14.08
CA THR A 272 -28.18 10.38 14.72
C THR A 272 -26.96 10.76 13.91
N VAL A 273 -26.81 12.05 13.61
CA VAL A 273 -25.61 12.60 12.95
C VAL A 273 -24.57 12.93 14.02
N ASN A 274 -23.39 12.33 13.89
CA ASN A 274 -22.27 12.49 14.81
C ASN A 274 -21.09 13.15 14.11
N SER A 275 -20.38 14.03 14.84
CA SER A 275 -19.12 14.59 14.36
C SER A 275 -17.98 13.56 14.45
N ARG A 276 -17.10 13.55 13.45
CA ARG A 276 -15.80 12.84 13.49
C ARG A 276 -14.66 13.76 13.99
N ILE A 277 -14.94 15.06 14.10
CA ILE A 277 -14.06 16.03 14.77
C ILE A 277 -14.51 16.11 16.22
N ARG A 278 -13.63 15.65 17.12
CA ARG A 278 -13.93 15.47 18.56
C ARG A 278 -13.27 16.57 19.40
N PRO A 279 -13.84 16.98 20.54
CA PRO A 279 -13.08 17.78 21.51
C PRO A 279 -11.82 17.05 22.00
N THR A 280 -11.96 15.76 22.28
CA THR A 280 -10.89 14.79 22.56
C THR A 280 -11.35 13.42 22.07
N LEU A 281 -10.41 12.59 21.64
CA LEU A 281 -10.74 11.21 21.28
C LEU A 281 -11.32 10.45 22.47
N ALA A 282 -12.15 9.45 22.19
CA ALA A 282 -12.71 8.60 23.24
C ALA A 282 -11.57 7.84 23.97
N ASN A 283 -11.74 7.63 25.29
CA ASN A 283 -10.81 6.83 26.06
C ASN A 283 -10.68 5.42 25.43
N GLY A 284 -9.45 4.98 25.19
CA GLY A 284 -9.16 3.69 24.56
C GLY A 284 -9.17 3.72 23.03
N SER A 285 -9.33 4.88 22.41
CA SER A 285 -9.00 5.05 20.98
C SER A 285 -7.51 4.84 20.78
N ILE A 286 -7.16 4.23 19.65
CA ILE A 286 -5.76 3.96 19.26
C ILE A 286 -5.29 5.11 18.37
N VAL A 287 -4.13 5.70 18.72
CA VAL A 287 -3.56 6.88 18.04
C VAL A 287 -2.18 6.54 17.53
#